data_0b54de7904106502dd7e42a73c0b81d6
#
_entry.id   0b54de7904106502dd7e42a73c0b81d6
#
_cell.length_a   1.000
_cell.length_b   1.000
_cell.length_c   1.000
_cell.angle_alpha   90.00
_cell.angle_beta   90.00
_cell.angle_gamma   90.00
#
_symmetry.space_group_name_H-M   'P 1'
#
loop_
_entity.id
_entity.type
_entity.pdbx_description
1 polymer ?
#
loop_
_entity_poly.entity_id
_entity_poly.type
_entity_poly.pdbx_seq_one_letter_code
_entity_poly.pdbx_strand_id
1 'polypeptide(L)'
;MSLGRLFIIVVLVLGGYQYWHSHRMRAPATPVVAALNREWDAYGFRIVPLEKFDMEARVLGAEHYSLDREAQLAPIDLALGWGPMARKEIIDKVRVSQSNRFYFWHVDEFPIPRRDIEVNSANMHMVPASREVERALKSVRPGQEVVLSGYLIEARAPDGWRWRSSLTREDTGAGACELVWVERVATR
;
A
#
# COMPACT_ATOMS: atom_id res chain seq x y z
N MET A 1 -33.80 26.34 -3.48
CA MET A 1 -33.88 24.87 -3.52
C MET A 1 -34.93 24.48 -2.48
N SER A 2 -35.96 23.69 -2.83
CA SER A 2 -37.02 23.36 -1.86
C SER A 2 -36.48 22.36 -0.82
N LEU A 3 -36.95 22.44 0.42
CA LEU A 3 -36.56 21.58 1.55
C LEU A 3 -36.66 20.08 1.17
N GLY A 4 -37.67 19.69 0.39
CA GLY A 4 -37.87 18.33 -0.10
C GLY A 4 -36.75 17.83 -1.04
N ARG A 5 -36.23 18.69 -1.92
CA ARG A 5 -35.10 18.33 -2.80
C ARG A 5 -33.80 18.12 -2.02
N LEU A 6 -33.57 18.96 -1.00
CA LEU A 6 -32.41 18.83 -0.12
C LEU A 6 -32.48 17.52 0.66
N PHE A 7 -33.66 17.16 1.21
CA PHE A 7 -33.86 15.91 1.93
C PHE A 7 -33.61 14.68 1.05
N ILE A 8 -34.11 14.65 -0.18
CA ILE A 8 -33.89 13.55 -1.13
C ILE A 8 -32.41 13.40 -1.46
N ILE A 9 -31.68 14.50 -1.68
CA ILE A 9 -30.24 14.44 -1.95
C ILE A 9 -29.48 13.87 -0.75
N VAL A 10 -29.80 14.30 0.47
CA VAL A 10 -29.15 13.80 1.69
C VAL A 10 -29.42 12.30 1.87
N VAL A 11 -30.66 11.83 1.65
CA VAL A 11 -30.98 10.40 1.74
C VAL A 11 -30.25 9.58 0.68
N LEU A 12 -30.14 10.07 -0.56
CA LEU A 12 -29.40 9.38 -1.62
C LEU A 12 -27.89 9.34 -1.33
N VAL A 13 -27.32 10.42 -0.81
CA VAL A 13 -25.91 10.47 -0.43
C VAL A 13 -25.62 9.55 0.75
N LEU A 14 -26.44 9.59 1.79
CA LEU A 14 -26.28 8.70 2.96
C LEU A 14 -26.55 7.24 2.60
N GLY A 15 -27.57 6.95 1.79
CA GLY A 15 -27.89 5.62 1.30
C GLY A 15 -26.77 5.08 0.40
N GLY A 16 -26.28 5.90 -0.53
CA GLY A 16 -25.12 5.56 -1.37
C GLY A 16 -23.85 5.34 -0.56
N TYR A 17 -23.58 6.18 0.44
CA TYR A 17 -22.45 6.03 1.35
C TYR A 17 -22.57 4.75 2.18
N GLN A 18 -23.75 4.45 2.75
CA GLN A 18 -23.98 3.22 3.53
C GLN A 18 -23.91 1.97 2.64
N TYR A 19 -24.52 1.99 1.45
CA TYR A 19 -24.43 0.93 0.47
C TYR A 19 -22.97 0.65 0.08
N TRP A 20 -22.23 1.69 -0.26
CA TRP A 20 -20.82 1.59 -0.62
C TRP A 20 -19.96 1.08 0.55
N HIS A 21 -20.21 1.59 1.77
CA HIS A 21 -19.48 1.17 2.97
C HIS A 21 -19.79 -0.29 3.38
N SER A 22 -21.02 -0.74 3.18
CA SER A 22 -21.44 -2.12 3.48
C SER A 22 -20.95 -3.14 2.44
N HIS A 23 -20.77 -2.69 1.17
CA HIS A 23 -20.28 -3.53 0.08
C HIS A 23 -18.75 -3.42 -0.14
N ARG A 24 -18.06 -2.67 0.69
CA ARG A 24 -16.60 -2.66 0.70
C ARG A 24 -16.10 -4.07 0.96
N MET A 25 -15.32 -4.59 0.03
CA MET A 25 -14.61 -5.84 0.25
C MET A 25 -13.64 -5.64 1.41
N ARG A 26 -13.87 -6.41 2.48
CA ARG A 26 -13.06 -6.32 3.71
C ARG A 26 -11.94 -7.33 3.61
N ALA A 27 -10.82 -7.02 4.26
CA ALA A 27 -9.76 -7.98 4.46
C ALA A 27 -10.31 -9.31 5.02
N PRO A 28 -9.75 -10.45 4.63
CA PRO A 28 -10.15 -11.76 5.16
C PRO A 28 -10.17 -11.76 6.69
N ALA A 29 -11.19 -12.37 7.28
CA ALA A 29 -11.29 -12.47 8.75
C ALA A 29 -10.21 -13.39 9.30
N THR A 30 -9.85 -14.44 8.55
CA THR A 30 -8.78 -15.39 8.84
C THR A 30 -7.65 -15.17 7.87
N PRO A 31 -6.37 -15.18 8.33
CA PRO A 31 -5.24 -15.05 7.43
C PRO A 31 -5.25 -16.15 6.37
N VAL A 32 -5.07 -15.76 5.11
CA VAL A 32 -4.80 -16.72 4.04
C VAL A 32 -3.32 -17.03 4.08
N VAL A 33 -2.99 -18.30 4.34
CA VAL A 33 -1.60 -18.75 4.26
C VAL A 33 -1.21 -18.85 2.79
N ALA A 34 -0.40 -17.91 2.35
CA ALA A 34 0.10 -17.86 0.98
C ALA A 34 1.25 -18.85 0.78
N ALA A 35 1.38 -19.37 -0.43
CA ALA A 35 2.52 -20.17 -0.85
C ALA A 35 2.79 -19.90 -2.34
N LEU A 36 4.05 -19.86 -2.75
CA LEU A 36 4.47 -19.51 -4.13
C LEU A 36 3.80 -20.35 -5.23
N ASN A 37 3.35 -21.56 -4.93
CA ASN A 37 2.75 -22.47 -5.90
C ASN A 37 1.21 -22.48 -5.85
N ARG A 38 0.57 -21.56 -5.13
CA ARG A 38 -0.87 -21.59 -4.93
C ARG A 38 -1.46 -20.19 -5.07
N GLU A 39 -2.34 -20.02 -6.03
CA GLU A 39 -3.20 -18.84 -6.16
C GLU A 39 -4.39 -18.93 -5.19
N TRP A 40 -4.92 -17.78 -4.79
CA TRP A 40 -6.12 -17.70 -3.94
C TRP A 40 -6.99 -16.49 -4.32
N ASP A 41 -8.23 -16.51 -3.85
CA ASP A 41 -9.15 -15.38 -4.04
C ASP A 41 -9.18 -14.51 -2.78
N ALA A 42 -9.01 -13.20 -2.95
CA ALA A 42 -9.18 -12.21 -1.91
C ALA A 42 -9.64 -10.88 -2.51
N TYR A 43 -10.46 -10.12 -1.80
CA TYR A 43 -10.92 -8.80 -2.23
C TYR A 43 -11.61 -8.79 -3.61
N GLY A 44 -12.14 -9.93 -4.08
CA GLY A 44 -12.70 -10.09 -5.43
C GLY A 44 -11.67 -10.19 -6.55
N PHE A 45 -10.41 -10.37 -6.20
CA PHE A 45 -9.31 -10.59 -7.12
C PHE A 45 -8.74 -12.00 -6.95
N ARG A 46 -8.25 -12.58 -8.05
CA ARG A 46 -7.36 -13.73 -8.02
C ARG A 46 -5.96 -13.21 -7.70
N ILE A 47 -5.39 -13.68 -6.60
CA ILE A 47 -4.05 -13.32 -6.13
C ILE A 47 -3.06 -14.39 -6.55
N VAL A 48 -2.02 -13.97 -7.25
CA VAL A 48 -0.92 -14.81 -7.73
C VAL A 48 0.34 -14.41 -7.00
N PRO A 49 0.92 -15.27 -6.15
CA PRO A 49 2.19 -14.97 -5.51
C PRO A 49 3.32 -15.08 -6.55
N LEU A 50 4.22 -14.12 -6.53
CA LEU A 50 5.34 -14.02 -7.48
C LEU A 50 6.65 -14.37 -6.80
N GLU A 51 6.92 -13.77 -5.64
CA GLU A 51 8.16 -13.90 -4.91
C GLU A 51 7.90 -13.73 -3.41
N LYS A 52 8.68 -14.39 -2.57
CA LYS A 52 8.65 -14.17 -1.13
C LYS A 52 9.19 -12.78 -0.79
N PHE A 53 8.54 -12.10 0.13
CA PHE A 53 8.88 -10.76 0.55
C PHE A 53 9.13 -10.71 2.05
N ASP A 54 10.35 -10.35 2.43
CA ASP A 54 10.74 -10.05 3.81
C ASP A 54 11.55 -8.73 3.79
N MET A 55 11.18 -7.77 4.62
CA MET A 55 11.82 -6.46 4.66
C MET A 55 11.83 -5.87 6.06
N GLU A 56 12.95 -5.27 6.43
CA GLU A 56 13.08 -4.32 7.53
C GLU A 56 13.40 -2.95 6.95
N ALA A 57 12.60 -1.94 7.30
CA ALA A 57 12.72 -0.62 6.71
C ALA A 57 12.22 0.46 7.67
N ARG A 58 12.64 1.71 7.43
CA ARG A 58 12.07 2.90 8.06
C ARG A 58 10.94 3.44 7.20
N VAL A 59 9.85 3.81 7.85
CA VAL A 59 8.69 4.44 7.20
C VAL A 59 9.01 5.91 6.93
N LEU A 60 9.04 6.27 5.65
CA LEU A 60 9.26 7.64 5.18
C LEU A 60 7.93 8.38 4.99
N GLY A 61 6.87 7.64 4.66
CA GLY A 61 5.51 8.14 4.48
C GLY A 61 4.49 7.01 4.59
N ALA A 62 3.24 7.35 4.90
CA ALA A 62 2.11 6.42 4.96
C ALA A 62 0.86 7.12 4.44
N GLU A 63 0.35 6.68 3.30
CA GLU A 63 -0.84 7.25 2.65
C GLU A 63 -1.99 6.25 2.64
N HIS A 64 -3.19 6.73 2.93
CA HIS A 64 -4.40 5.92 3.04
C HIS A 64 -5.36 6.20 1.89
N TYR A 65 -5.80 5.15 1.21
CA TYR A 65 -6.72 5.22 0.09
C TYR A 65 -8.06 4.56 0.41
N SER A 66 -9.13 5.09 -0.19
CA SER A 66 -10.47 4.62 0.12
C SER A 66 -11.45 4.67 -1.05
N LEU A 67 -11.13 5.30 -2.16
CA LEU A 67 -12.12 5.66 -3.18
C LEU A 67 -11.96 4.93 -4.52
N ASP A 68 -10.79 4.41 -4.84
CA ASP A 68 -10.51 3.75 -6.10
C ASP A 68 -10.61 2.21 -6.00
N ARG A 69 -10.52 1.55 -7.15
CA ARG A 69 -10.51 0.09 -7.24
C ARG A 69 -9.29 -0.49 -6.54
N GLU A 70 -8.17 0.14 -6.69
CA GLU A 70 -6.90 -0.24 -6.10
C GLU A 70 -6.97 -0.16 -4.57
N ALA A 71 -7.73 0.79 -4.01
CA ALA A 71 -7.93 0.92 -2.56
C ALA A 71 -8.72 -0.24 -1.95
N GLN A 72 -9.51 -0.97 -2.76
CA GLN A 72 -10.18 -2.17 -2.28
C GLN A 72 -9.18 -3.29 -1.96
N LEU A 73 -8.10 -3.34 -2.73
CA LEU A 73 -7.02 -4.33 -2.59
C LEU A 73 -5.92 -3.83 -1.66
N ALA A 74 -5.36 -2.65 -1.96
CA ALA A 74 -4.25 -2.02 -1.25
C ALA A 74 -4.69 -0.69 -0.64
N PRO A 75 -5.31 -0.69 0.55
CA PRO A 75 -5.84 0.52 1.18
C PRO A 75 -4.76 1.44 1.77
N ILE A 76 -3.50 1.00 1.77
CA ILE A 76 -2.38 1.74 2.37
C ILE A 76 -1.16 1.61 1.48
N ASP A 77 -0.50 2.73 1.23
CA ASP A 77 0.82 2.78 0.64
C ASP A 77 1.83 3.21 1.71
N LEU A 78 2.95 2.52 1.80
CA LEU A 78 4.07 2.90 2.63
C LEU A 78 5.23 3.32 1.73
N ALA A 79 5.70 4.56 1.89
CA ALA A 79 7.01 4.96 1.41
C ALA A 79 8.04 4.44 2.41
N LEU A 80 8.90 3.55 1.97
CA LEU A 80 9.87 2.83 2.81
C LEU A 80 11.29 3.20 2.41
N GLY A 81 12.19 3.28 3.41
CA GLY A 81 13.62 3.49 3.22
C GLY A 81 14.42 2.42 3.95
N TRP A 82 15.43 1.87 3.30
CA TRP A 82 16.35 0.88 3.85
C TRP A 82 17.81 1.26 3.62
N GLY A 83 18.75 0.50 4.17
CA GLY A 83 20.16 0.83 4.06
C GLY A 83 20.47 2.29 4.48
N PRO A 84 21.10 3.10 3.63
CA PRO A 84 21.35 4.51 3.93
C PRO A 84 20.06 5.31 4.15
N MET A 85 18.95 4.98 3.45
CA MET A 85 17.66 5.65 3.60
C MET A 85 16.87 5.24 4.85
N ALA A 86 17.38 4.33 5.69
CA ALA A 86 16.84 4.07 7.02
C ALA A 86 17.48 4.95 8.11
N ARG A 87 18.61 5.62 7.82
CA ARG A 87 19.35 6.43 8.80
C ARG A 87 18.70 7.79 9.00
N LYS A 88 18.44 8.14 10.26
CA LYS A 88 17.75 9.37 10.63
C LYS A 88 18.44 10.64 10.08
N GLU A 89 19.76 10.69 10.15
CA GLU A 89 20.54 11.85 9.67
C GLU A 89 20.47 12.06 8.15
N ILE A 90 20.07 11.02 7.40
CA ILE A 90 19.84 11.11 5.94
C ILE A 90 18.40 11.52 5.67
N ILE A 91 17.43 10.84 6.28
CA ILE A 91 16.01 11.10 6.00
C ILE A 91 15.55 12.48 6.49
N ASP A 92 16.17 13.05 7.52
CA ASP A 92 15.89 14.41 7.98
C ASP A 92 16.20 15.48 6.89
N LYS A 93 17.02 15.12 5.88
CA LYS A 93 17.37 15.97 4.74
C LYS A 93 16.60 15.65 3.46
N VAL A 94 15.77 14.59 3.48
CA VAL A 94 14.98 14.15 2.33
C VAL A 94 13.49 14.34 2.64
N ARG A 95 12.86 15.31 1.97
CA ARG A 95 11.42 15.51 2.11
C ARG A 95 10.67 14.53 1.21
N VAL A 96 9.86 13.67 1.82
CA VAL A 96 9.04 12.67 1.11
C VAL A 96 7.58 13.10 1.13
N SER A 97 6.88 12.96 0.01
CA SER A 97 5.44 13.14 -0.11
C SER A 97 4.84 12.03 -0.96
N GLN A 98 3.56 11.71 -0.74
CA GLN A 98 2.84 10.68 -1.49
C GLN A 98 1.56 11.26 -2.07
N SER A 99 1.23 10.87 -3.30
CA SER A 99 -0.01 11.24 -3.98
C SER A 99 -0.28 10.30 -5.14
N ASN A 100 -1.55 9.91 -5.37
CA ASN A 100 -1.98 9.11 -6.53
C ASN A 100 -1.17 7.83 -6.73
N ARG A 101 -0.86 7.11 -5.66
CA ARG A 101 -0.08 5.87 -5.66
C ARG A 101 1.41 6.03 -5.95
N PHE A 102 1.89 7.27 -6.08
CA PHE A 102 3.31 7.59 -6.24
C PHE A 102 3.87 8.22 -4.98
N TYR A 103 5.18 8.11 -4.81
CA TYR A 103 5.91 8.94 -3.86
C TYR A 103 6.88 9.84 -4.61
N PHE A 104 7.18 10.98 -3.99
CA PHE A 104 8.08 11.99 -4.50
C PHE A 104 9.05 12.34 -3.38
N TRP A 105 10.29 12.56 -3.74
CA TRP A 105 11.27 13.05 -2.79
C TRP A 105 11.95 14.32 -3.33
N HIS A 106 12.37 15.16 -2.40
CA HIS A 106 13.07 16.40 -2.69
C HIS A 106 14.20 16.60 -1.66
N VAL A 107 15.33 17.12 -2.12
CA VAL A 107 16.50 17.49 -1.32
C VAL A 107 16.98 18.87 -1.74
N ASP A 108 17.45 19.68 -0.78
CA ASP A 108 18.12 20.94 -1.09
C ASP A 108 19.58 20.69 -1.48
N GLU A 109 20.25 19.76 -0.79
CA GLU A 109 21.54 19.20 -1.13
C GLU A 109 21.49 17.69 -0.95
N PHE A 110 22.21 16.97 -1.82
CA PHE A 110 22.25 15.52 -1.74
C PHE A 110 23.06 15.06 -0.51
N PRO A 111 22.39 14.47 0.53
CA PRO A 111 23.10 13.94 1.70
C PRO A 111 23.87 12.66 1.41
N ILE A 112 23.51 11.97 0.35
CA ILE A 112 24.11 10.76 -0.22
C ILE A 112 23.96 10.84 -1.75
N PRO A 113 24.67 10.04 -2.54
CA PRO A 113 24.49 9.98 -3.99
C PRO A 113 23.01 9.78 -4.37
N ARG A 114 22.55 10.50 -5.39
CA ARG A 114 21.16 10.41 -5.87
C ARG A 114 20.71 8.98 -6.09
N ARG A 115 21.57 8.17 -6.71
CA ARG A 115 21.27 6.75 -6.97
C ARG A 115 21.01 5.97 -5.69
N ASP A 116 21.71 6.28 -4.59
CA ASP A 116 21.51 5.62 -3.30
C ASP A 116 20.12 5.96 -2.69
N ILE A 117 19.60 7.16 -2.94
CA ILE A 117 18.22 7.49 -2.58
C ILE A 117 17.26 6.63 -3.40
N GLU A 118 17.45 6.59 -4.73
CA GLU A 118 16.55 5.91 -5.67
C GLU A 118 16.47 4.39 -5.42
N VAL A 119 17.60 3.72 -5.13
CA VAL A 119 17.62 2.25 -4.97
C VAL A 119 17.41 1.79 -3.52
N ASN A 120 17.37 2.70 -2.55
CA ASN A 120 17.15 2.40 -1.14
C ASN A 120 15.87 3.01 -0.59
N SER A 121 14.95 3.42 -1.45
CA SER A 121 13.59 3.81 -1.07
C SER A 121 12.58 3.49 -2.17
N ALA A 122 11.37 3.14 -1.78
CA ALA A 122 10.27 2.87 -2.71
C ALA A 122 8.92 3.16 -2.06
N ASN A 123 7.90 3.38 -2.91
CA ASN A 123 6.50 3.35 -2.48
C ASN A 123 5.94 1.96 -2.72
N MET A 124 5.45 1.31 -1.67
CA MET A 124 4.93 -0.04 -1.74
C MET A 124 3.45 -0.08 -1.40
N HIS A 125 2.66 -0.78 -2.19
CA HIS A 125 1.21 -0.94 -2.03
C HIS A 125 0.92 -2.14 -1.14
N MET A 126 0.33 -1.91 0.04
CA MET A 126 0.14 -2.93 1.06
C MET A 126 -1.23 -3.58 0.95
N VAL A 127 -1.25 -4.87 0.62
CA VAL A 127 -2.43 -5.73 0.57
C VAL A 127 -2.48 -6.57 1.85
N PRO A 128 -3.36 -6.26 2.81
CA PRO A 128 -3.35 -6.97 4.08
C PRO A 128 -3.92 -8.39 3.96
N ALA A 129 -3.22 -9.38 4.50
CA ALA A 129 -3.68 -10.78 4.49
C ALA A 129 -4.87 -11.03 5.44
N SER A 130 -5.13 -10.13 6.39
CA SER A 130 -6.23 -10.22 7.35
C SER A 130 -6.65 -8.86 7.87
N ARG A 131 -7.80 -8.81 8.54
CA ARG A 131 -8.27 -7.59 9.25
C ARG A 131 -7.32 -7.13 10.36
N GLU A 132 -6.62 -8.05 10.97
CA GLU A 132 -5.61 -7.75 11.98
C GLU A 132 -4.42 -7.03 11.35
N VAL A 133 -3.88 -7.58 10.26
CA VAL A 133 -2.80 -6.97 9.49
C VAL A 133 -3.23 -5.61 8.93
N GLU A 134 -4.47 -5.48 8.44
CA GLU A 134 -5.00 -4.19 7.96
C GLU A 134 -4.99 -3.13 9.08
N ARG A 135 -5.46 -3.49 10.28
CA ARG A 135 -5.43 -2.56 11.43
C ARG A 135 -4.01 -2.18 11.82
N ALA A 136 -3.10 -3.14 11.84
CA ALA A 136 -1.70 -2.90 12.15
C ALA A 136 -1.04 -1.98 11.11
N LEU A 137 -1.22 -2.24 9.81
CA LEU A 137 -0.74 -1.38 8.73
C LEU A 137 -1.30 0.05 8.83
N LYS A 138 -2.59 0.20 9.13
CA LYS A 138 -3.24 1.53 9.33
C LYS A 138 -2.70 2.29 10.53
N SER A 139 -2.09 1.62 11.50
CA SER A 139 -1.47 2.25 12.66
C SER A 139 -0.03 2.70 12.44
N VAL A 140 0.61 2.26 11.36
CA VAL A 140 1.99 2.64 11.01
C VAL A 140 2.10 4.15 10.78
N ARG A 141 3.19 4.75 11.25
CA ARG A 141 3.46 6.18 11.13
C ARG A 141 4.86 6.45 10.59
N PRO A 142 5.05 7.56 9.86
CA PRO A 142 6.38 8.01 9.44
C PRO A 142 7.34 8.09 10.62
N GLY A 143 8.59 7.69 10.39
CA GLY A 143 9.65 7.64 11.38
C GLY A 143 9.78 6.31 12.14
N GLN A 144 8.75 5.46 12.14
CA GLN A 144 8.83 4.11 12.73
C GLN A 144 9.71 3.18 11.89
N GLU A 145 10.28 2.18 12.52
CA GLU A 145 10.83 1.01 11.85
C GLU A 145 9.76 -0.05 11.73
N VAL A 146 9.68 -0.68 10.57
CA VAL A 146 8.74 -1.78 10.29
C VAL A 146 9.49 -3.03 9.86
N VAL A 147 8.98 -4.16 10.31
CA VAL A 147 9.34 -5.48 9.79
C VAL A 147 8.11 -6.03 9.09
N LEU A 148 8.23 -6.30 7.81
CA LEU A 148 7.17 -6.79 6.94
C LEU A 148 7.53 -8.17 6.41
N SER A 149 6.56 -9.07 6.32
CA SER A 149 6.74 -10.33 5.62
C SER A 149 5.47 -10.76 4.89
N GLY A 150 5.65 -11.45 3.77
CA GLY A 150 4.60 -11.91 2.90
C GLY A 150 5.09 -12.24 1.50
N TYR A 151 4.43 -11.73 0.47
CA TYR A 151 4.74 -12.02 -0.93
C TYR A 151 4.56 -10.79 -1.82
N LEU A 152 5.43 -10.63 -2.81
CA LEU A 152 5.14 -9.82 -3.99
C LEU A 152 4.10 -10.56 -4.81
N ILE A 153 3.08 -9.85 -5.30
CA ILE A 153 1.91 -10.47 -5.93
C ILE A 153 1.54 -9.83 -7.28
N GLU A 154 0.75 -10.58 -8.05
CA GLU A 154 -0.10 -10.05 -9.10
C GLU A 154 -1.56 -10.25 -8.69
N ALA A 155 -2.38 -9.22 -8.82
CA ALA A 155 -3.82 -9.27 -8.65
C ALA A 155 -4.52 -9.23 -10.01
N ARG A 156 -5.46 -10.15 -10.24
CA ARG A 156 -6.24 -10.26 -11.48
C ARG A 156 -7.72 -10.15 -11.17
N ALA A 157 -8.43 -9.28 -11.87
CA ALA A 157 -9.88 -9.18 -11.78
C ALA A 157 -10.58 -9.96 -12.89
N PRO A 158 -11.87 -10.36 -12.71
CA PRO A 158 -12.63 -11.09 -13.69
C PRO A 158 -12.83 -10.35 -15.03
N ASP A 159 -12.79 -9.03 -15.03
CA ASP A 159 -12.91 -8.17 -16.21
C ASP A 159 -11.61 -7.98 -17.01
N GLY A 160 -10.54 -8.69 -16.63
CA GLY A 160 -9.25 -8.66 -17.31
C GLY A 160 -8.26 -7.61 -16.74
N TRP A 161 -8.68 -6.78 -15.78
CA TRP A 161 -7.77 -5.87 -15.10
C TRP A 161 -6.71 -6.63 -14.33
N ARG A 162 -5.48 -6.12 -14.37
CA ARG A 162 -4.32 -6.70 -13.68
C ARG A 162 -3.50 -5.61 -13.01
N TRP A 163 -2.98 -5.94 -11.83
CA TRP A 163 -1.98 -5.15 -11.13
C TRP A 163 -0.87 -6.08 -10.66
N ARG A 164 0.32 -5.89 -11.17
CA ARG A 164 1.47 -6.75 -10.94
C ARG A 164 2.57 -5.98 -10.24
N SER A 165 3.14 -6.57 -9.20
CA SER A 165 4.32 -6.07 -8.51
C SER A 165 5.52 -6.00 -9.43
N SER A 166 6.35 -4.95 -9.31
CA SER A 166 7.75 -5.05 -9.72
C SER A 166 8.45 -6.15 -8.91
N LEU A 167 9.44 -6.78 -9.50
CA LEU A 167 10.32 -7.79 -8.88
C LEU A 167 11.75 -7.28 -8.78
N THR A 168 12.04 -6.05 -9.20
CA THR A 168 13.35 -5.41 -9.07
C THR A 168 13.21 -4.11 -8.30
N ARG A 169 14.26 -3.74 -7.57
CA ARG A 169 14.36 -2.48 -6.84
C ARG A 169 15.24 -1.45 -7.53
N GLU A 170 15.65 -1.75 -8.76
CA GLU A 170 16.49 -0.87 -9.56
C GLU A 170 15.70 -0.07 -10.59
N ASP A 171 14.43 -0.42 -10.82
CA ASP A 171 13.52 0.29 -11.68
C ASP A 171 12.97 1.56 -11.00
N THR A 172 12.64 2.54 -11.83
CA THR A 172 12.04 3.80 -11.39
C THR A 172 10.92 4.20 -12.35
N GLY A 173 9.91 4.91 -11.82
CA GLY A 173 8.78 5.38 -12.62
C GLY A 173 7.56 4.47 -12.59
N ALA A 174 6.71 4.57 -13.62
CA ALA A 174 5.48 3.80 -13.69
C ALA A 174 5.75 2.30 -13.82
N GLY A 175 5.18 1.50 -12.91
CA GLY A 175 5.39 0.05 -12.86
C GLY A 175 6.54 -0.41 -11.95
N ALA A 176 7.29 0.53 -11.37
CA ALA A 176 8.37 0.25 -10.42
C ALA A 176 7.90 0.00 -8.97
N CYS A 177 6.59 0.12 -8.71
CA CYS A 177 6.07 -0.08 -7.36
C CYS A 177 5.84 -1.54 -7.05
N GLU A 178 6.15 -1.92 -5.82
CA GLU A 178 5.86 -3.24 -5.30
C GLU A 178 4.41 -3.32 -4.83
N LEU A 179 3.73 -4.42 -5.16
CA LEU A 179 2.42 -4.81 -4.64
C LEU A 179 2.63 -5.98 -3.68
N VAL A 180 2.45 -5.74 -2.40
CA VAL A 180 2.86 -6.66 -1.32
C VAL A 180 1.65 -7.22 -0.60
N TRP A 181 1.45 -8.53 -0.68
CA TRP A 181 0.58 -9.28 0.23
C TRP A 181 1.27 -9.39 1.58
N VAL A 182 0.76 -8.66 2.57
CA VAL A 182 1.38 -8.58 3.90
C VAL A 182 0.72 -9.57 4.85
N GLU A 183 1.47 -10.58 5.26
CA GLU A 183 1.03 -11.58 6.25
C GLU A 183 1.35 -11.15 7.68
N ARG A 184 2.46 -10.44 7.86
CA ARG A 184 2.89 -9.92 9.16
C ARG A 184 3.46 -8.52 9.01
N VAL A 185 3.16 -7.70 9.99
CA VAL A 185 3.75 -6.38 10.19
C VAL A 185 4.03 -6.19 11.67
N ALA A 186 5.23 -5.74 12.00
CA ALA A 186 5.61 -5.32 13.35
C ALA A 186 6.27 -3.94 13.26
N THR A 187 6.05 -3.09 14.26
CA THR A 187 6.68 -1.76 14.41
C THR A 187 7.61 -1.76 15.60
N ARG A 188 8.70 -1.01 15.47
CA ARG A 188 9.65 -0.71 16.55
C ARG A 188 9.83 0.78 16.74
#